data_5620c65d6689a89b0377c73d5c7d3ec2
#
_entry.id   5620c65d6689a89b0377c73d5c7d3ec2
#
_cell.length_a   1.000
_cell.length_b   1.000
_cell.length_c   1.000
_cell.angle_alpha   90.00
_cell.angle_beta   90.00
_cell.angle_gamma   90.00
#
_symmetry.space_group_name_H-M   'P 1'
#
loop_
_entity.id
_entity.type
_entity.pdbx_description
1 polymer ?
#
loop_
_entity_poly.entity_id
_entity_poly.type
_entity_poly.pdbx_seq_one_letter_code
_entity_poly.pdbx_strand_id
1 'polypeptide(L)'
;MFDIKENLKKLPDTPGVYMHKDKLGQVIYVGKAISLRNRVRQYFQSYGKSTAKLRALTSNIAEFDYITCATEMEALILECNLIKKYMPKYNVLLRDDKTYPYIVVTLSEKYPRVLKTRIIKRDGNKYFGPYSDVGAVNLIIELLNNVYGLKRCSAQDFPPGFRPCLNYHIEQCKGICTGNISEEEYRKSIDGVLDFLSGRKSKLVESLKQKMQAASEELRFEDAARYRDAIAAAEELSETQRVTMAGNNDMDIVLPVKDLENAFIALFTVRNGKLVGRESFRVQEGISENRREMTAEFIKQYYSRWAEVPHEIIVEELPEESSLIEEFLSQGSHKVRISVPKRGEKLNMLKLAQHDRLEMSKTISEKNKSKAEKQQELRKEISAALLEGNIDIEPKGESYRIESYDISNTNGIDSVGAMVVFEGTNKIRKDYRRFKIKTIEGPDDYGSLQEMIYRRFSRAQKGDPAFAMLPDCIFMDGGRGQVTAAKKVLRALRIDIPVIGLVKDDSHRTRGIMFEDGSEISLKDRPLLFAYAGTIQEEVHRFAIEYHRNLRGKKTISSILDEIKGIGPRRRNALLAHFGSIDAIKKASLSELNEVAGMSEEAARNVLEFFK
;
A
#
# COMPACT_ATOMS: atom_id res chain seq x y z
N MET A 1 12.58 -8.94 37.08
CA MET A 1 13.51 -8.35 36.09
C MET A 1 14.13 -9.48 35.28
N PHE A 2 14.13 -9.45 33.96
CA PHE A 2 14.68 -10.52 33.12
C PHE A 2 16.20 -10.58 33.28
N ASP A 3 16.73 -11.71 33.78
CA ASP A 3 18.18 -11.90 33.87
C ASP A 3 18.71 -12.53 32.58
N ILE A 4 19.35 -11.70 31.76
CA ILE A 4 19.92 -12.10 30.47
C ILE A 4 20.97 -13.23 30.67
N LYS A 5 21.84 -13.13 31.69
CA LYS A 5 22.91 -14.12 31.91
C LYS A 5 22.35 -15.49 32.29
N GLU A 6 21.33 -15.52 33.11
CA GLU A 6 20.68 -16.78 33.52
C GLU A 6 19.93 -17.43 32.37
N ASN A 7 19.19 -16.61 31.59
CA ASN A 7 18.42 -17.12 30.45
C ASN A 7 19.30 -17.57 29.28
N LEU A 8 20.48 -16.97 29.08
CA LEU A 8 21.46 -17.44 28.10
C LEU A 8 21.97 -18.87 28.40
N LYS A 9 21.97 -19.32 29.68
CA LYS A 9 22.36 -20.69 30.05
C LYS A 9 21.30 -21.72 29.67
N LYS A 10 20.04 -21.31 29.64
CA LYS A 10 18.85 -22.16 29.34
C LYS A 10 18.61 -22.37 27.86
N LEU A 11 19.32 -21.66 26.98
CA LEU A 11 19.13 -21.76 25.52
C LEU A 11 19.47 -23.16 25.01
N PRO A 12 18.57 -23.78 24.23
CA PRO A 12 18.82 -25.10 23.63
C PRO A 12 19.83 -24.98 22.46
N ASP A 13 20.45 -26.11 22.15
CA ASP A 13 21.36 -26.25 21.02
C ASP A 13 20.62 -26.86 19.82
N THR A 14 19.53 -26.21 19.41
CA THR A 14 18.64 -26.63 18.34
C THR A 14 18.37 -25.46 17.39
N PRO A 15 17.93 -25.75 16.15
CA PRO A 15 17.45 -24.72 15.26
C PRO A 15 16.25 -23.96 15.85
N GLY A 16 16.10 -22.70 15.48
CA GLY A 16 14.98 -21.90 15.91
C GLY A 16 15.09 -20.42 15.55
N VAL A 17 14.12 -19.65 16.03
CA VAL A 17 14.05 -18.20 15.87
C VAL A 17 14.10 -17.52 17.22
N TYR A 18 14.89 -16.46 17.32
CA TYR A 18 14.97 -15.62 18.52
C TYR A 18 14.48 -14.21 18.23
N MET A 19 13.92 -13.58 19.26
CA MET A 19 13.37 -12.23 19.21
C MET A 19 13.96 -11.39 20.32
N HIS A 20 14.63 -10.30 19.99
CA HIS A 20 15.11 -9.33 20.98
C HIS A 20 14.04 -8.26 21.21
N LYS A 21 13.81 -7.93 22.48
CA LYS A 21 12.83 -6.93 22.90
C LYS A 21 13.52 -5.80 23.67
N ASP A 22 12.95 -4.61 23.57
CA ASP A 22 13.35 -3.44 24.34
C ASP A 22 12.72 -3.41 25.75
N LYS A 23 13.00 -2.33 26.50
CA LYS A 23 12.46 -2.11 27.85
C LYS A 23 10.93 -1.93 27.88
N LEU A 24 10.29 -1.68 26.72
CA LEU A 24 8.85 -1.57 26.57
C LEU A 24 8.19 -2.89 26.14
N GLY A 25 8.98 -3.98 26.00
CA GLY A 25 8.52 -5.27 25.52
C GLY A 25 8.27 -5.33 24.02
N GLN A 26 8.69 -4.31 23.25
CA GLN A 26 8.56 -4.31 21.79
C GLN A 26 9.65 -5.17 21.17
N VAL A 27 9.29 -6.00 20.17
CA VAL A 27 10.24 -6.76 19.39
C VAL A 27 11.01 -5.82 18.48
N ILE A 28 12.32 -5.71 18.73
CA ILE A 28 13.22 -4.81 18.01
C ILE A 28 14.10 -5.53 16.97
N TYR A 29 14.26 -6.84 17.09
CA TYR A 29 14.98 -7.68 16.14
C TYR A 29 14.47 -9.12 16.18
N VAL A 30 14.40 -9.76 15.02
CA VAL A 30 14.09 -11.19 14.85
C VAL A 30 15.22 -11.81 14.03
N GLY A 31 15.67 -13.00 14.40
CA GLY A 31 16.69 -13.73 13.66
C GLY A 31 16.57 -15.24 13.83
N LYS A 32 16.93 -15.98 12.78
CA LYS A 32 17.03 -17.44 12.85
C LYS A 32 18.41 -17.88 13.34
N ALA A 33 18.47 -19.10 13.82
CA ALA A 33 19.71 -19.75 14.22
C ALA A 33 19.65 -21.24 13.93
N ILE A 34 20.79 -21.83 13.51
CA ILE A 34 21.01 -23.29 13.49
C ILE A 34 21.18 -23.80 14.92
N SER A 35 21.86 -23.00 15.75
CA SER A 35 21.98 -23.21 17.19
C SER A 35 21.61 -21.93 17.92
N LEU A 36 20.45 -21.93 18.56
CA LEU A 36 19.95 -20.80 19.36
C LEU A 36 20.96 -20.38 20.42
N ARG A 37 21.56 -21.37 21.11
CA ARG A 37 22.58 -21.13 22.15
C ARG A 37 23.78 -20.34 21.62
N ASN A 38 24.33 -20.74 20.50
CA ASN A 38 25.53 -20.12 19.95
C ASN A 38 25.21 -18.73 19.38
N ARG A 39 24.14 -18.62 18.63
CA ARG A 39 23.79 -17.38 17.93
C ARG A 39 23.37 -16.26 18.88
N VAL A 40 22.51 -16.54 19.85
CA VAL A 40 22.05 -15.52 20.80
C VAL A 40 23.19 -15.05 21.70
N ARG A 41 24.08 -15.94 22.14
CA ARG A 41 25.24 -15.56 22.95
C ARG A 41 26.20 -14.61 22.23
N GLN A 42 26.37 -14.72 20.92
CA GLN A 42 27.25 -13.84 20.13
C GLN A 42 26.91 -12.36 20.29
N TYR A 43 25.65 -12.00 20.44
CA TYR A 43 25.23 -10.60 20.65
C TYR A 43 25.77 -10.01 21.94
N PHE A 44 25.99 -10.81 22.98
CA PHE A 44 26.42 -10.37 24.30
C PHE A 44 27.91 -10.56 24.56
N GLN A 45 28.63 -11.26 23.67
CA GLN A 45 30.06 -11.55 23.83
C GLN A 45 30.96 -10.63 22.99
N SER A 46 30.48 -10.00 21.93
CA SER A 46 31.30 -9.32 20.91
C SER A 46 31.34 -7.78 21.08
N TYR A 47 31.67 -7.28 22.26
CA TYR A 47 31.70 -5.82 22.52
C TYR A 47 32.80 -5.03 21.77
N GLY A 48 33.85 -5.67 21.23
CA GLY A 48 35.02 -4.99 20.70
C GLY A 48 35.14 -4.83 19.18
N LYS A 49 34.39 -5.60 18.39
CA LYS A 49 34.47 -5.64 16.90
C LYS A 49 33.12 -5.39 16.19
N SER A 50 32.12 -4.84 16.87
CA SER A 50 30.78 -4.69 16.35
C SER A 50 30.57 -3.37 15.61
N THR A 51 29.74 -3.39 14.54
CA THR A 51 29.29 -2.19 13.83
C THR A 51 28.52 -1.25 14.76
N ALA A 52 28.43 0.04 14.40
CA ALA A 52 27.66 1.03 15.19
C ALA A 52 26.20 0.59 15.39
N LYS A 53 25.58 -0.02 14.36
CA LYS A 53 24.20 -0.51 14.40
C LYS A 53 24.05 -1.72 15.32
N LEU A 54 25.01 -2.65 15.32
CA LEU A 54 24.98 -3.81 16.23
C LEU A 54 25.14 -3.37 17.69
N ARG A 55 26.00 -2.38 17.96
CA ARG A 55 26.11 -1.76 19.28
C ARG A 55 24.80 -1.09 19.71
N ALA A 56 24.14 -0.37 18.82
CA ALA A 56 22.85 0.24 19.08
C ALA A 56 21.76 -0.81 19.37
N LEU A 57 21.74 -1.94 18.66
CA LEU A 57 20.83 -3.04 18.99
C LEU A 57 21.13 -3.59 20.37
N THR A 58 22.36 -4.02 20.63
CA THR A 58 22.73 -4.70 21.89
C THR A 58 22.49 -3.82 23.12
N SER A 59 22.68 -2.49 23.01
CA SER A 59 22.39 -1.54 24.10
C SER A 59 20.89 -1.38 24.38
N ASN A 60 20.04 -1.71 23.43
CA ASN A 60 18.57 -1.62 23.57
C ASN A 60 17.90 -2.96 23.93
N ILE A 61 18.62 -4.09 23.94
CA ILE A 61 18.07 -5.37 24.35
C ILE A 61 17.86 -5.38 25.86
N ALA A 62 16.59 -5.52 26.27
CA ALA A 62 16.22 -5.71 27.66
C ALA A 62 15.81 -7.16 27.96
N GLU A 63 15.26 -7.86 26.98
CA GLU A 63 14.75 -9.21 27.08
C GLU A 63 14.88 -9.92 25.72
N PHE A 64 14.90 -11.25 25.72
CA PHE A 64 14.78 -12.04 24.51
C PHE A 64 13.86 -13.24 24.71
N ASP A 65 13.15 -13.59 23.63
CA ASP A 65 12.38 -14.84 23.52
C ASP A 65 12.97 -15.71 22.41
N TYR A 66 12.61 -16.99 22.41
CA TYR A 66 12.96 -17.90 21.33
C TYR A 66 11.87 -18.94 21.10
N ILE A 67 11.84 -19.47 19.88
CA ILE A 67 10.98 -20.58 19.47
C ILE A 67 11.88 -21.61 18.82
N THR A 68 11.84 -22.85 19.30
CA THR A 68 12.58 -23.97 18.74
C THR A 68 11.88 -24.50 17.49
N CYS A 69 12.65 -24.90 16.50
CA CYS A 69 12.17 -25.52 15.25
C CYS A 69 12.83 -26.89 15.07
N ALA A 70 12.18 -27.78 14.34
CA ALA A 70 12.75 -29.09 14.04
C ALA A 70 13.84 -29.00 12.95
N THR A 71 13.70 -28.04 12.02
CA THR A 71 14.63 -27.86 10.89
C THR A 71 15.01 -26.40 10.73
N GLU A 72 16.12 -26.17 10.01
CA GLU A 72 16.55 -24.83 9.63
C GLU A 72 15.56 -24.17 8.66
N MET A 73 14.90 -24.96 7.81
CA MET A 73 13.85 -24.50 6.89
C MET A 73 12.64 -23.97 7.66
N GLU A 74 12.18 -24.68 8.69
CA GLU A 74 11.11 -24.18 9.55
C GLU A 74 11.50 -22.88 10.24
N ALA A 75 12.74 -22.77 10.73
CA ALA A 75 13.25 -21.55 11.33
C ALA A 75 13.25 -20.39 10.34
N LEU A 76 13.62 -20.61 9.07
CA LEU A 76 13.57 -19.58 8.02
C LEU A 76 12.14 -19.08 7.76
N ILE A 77 11.20 -20.01 7.61
CA ILE A 77 9.78 -19.66 7.37
C ILE A 77 9.22 -18.89 8.56
N LEU A 78 9.52 -19.32 9.78
CA LEU A 78 9.07 -18.67 11.00
C LEU A 78 9.67 -17.28 11.15
N GLU A 79 10.97 -17.12 10.88
CA GLU A 79 11.66 -15.82 10.86
C GLU A 79 10.95 -14.83 9.92
N CYS A 80 10.71 -15.22 8.66
CA CYS A 80 10.00 -14.40 7.68
C CYS A 80 8.61 -13.97 8.18
N ASN A 81 7.86 -14.88 8.78
CA ASN A 81 6.53 -14.60 9.32
C ASN A 81 6.57 -13.64 10.52
N LEU A 82 7.53 -13.80 11.41
CA LEU A 82 7.70 -12.94 12.59
C LEU A 82 8.21 -11.55 12.21
N ILE A 83 9.13 -11.43 11.27
CA ILE A 83 9.57 -10.14 10.70
C ILE A 83 8.37 -9.40 10.11
N LYS A 84 7.54 -10.10 9.32
CA LYS A 84 6.31 -9.53 8.73
C LYS A 84 5.30 -9.09 9.81
N LYS A 85 5.16 -9.86 10.89
CA LYS A 85 4.21 -9.57 11.96
C LYS A 85 4.63 -8.37 12.81
N TYR A 86 5.91 -8.33 13.21
CA TYR A 86 6.41 -7.35 14.18
C TYR A 86 7.07 -6.13 13.53
N MET A 87 7.48 -6.20 12.26
CA MET A 87 8.20 -5.14 11.54
C MET A 87 9.33 -4.54 12.39
N PRO A 88 10.31 -5.34 12.87
CA PRO A 88 11.24 -4.93 13.89
C PRO A 88 12.20 -3.85 13.38
N LYS A 89 12.53 -2.89 14.24
CA LYS A 89 13.34 -1.71 13.89
C LYS A 89 14.73 -2.04 13.32
N TYR A 90 15.36 -3.13 13.78
CA TYR A 90 16.74 -3.49 13.43
C TYR A 90 16.84 -4.57 12.36
N ASN A 91 15.74 -5.11 11.85
CA ASN A 91 15.76 -5.96 10.67
C ASN A 91 15.81 -5.14 9.39
N VAL A 92 16.36 -5.74 8.34
CA VAL A 92 16.21 -5.21 6.97
C VAL A 92 14.74 -5.34 6.58
N LEU A 93 14.06 -4.25 6.30
CA LEU A 93 12.65 -4.23 5.97
C LEU A 93 12.43 -3.59 4.61
N LEU A 94 11.59 -4.20 3.79
CA LEU A 94 11.10 -3.58 2.58
C LEU A 94 10.08 -2.51 2.96
N ARG A 95 10.43 -1.25 2.74
CA ARG A 95 9.55 -0.08 2.89
C ARG A 95 8.92 0.24 1.53
N ASP A 96 8.04 -0.62 1.05
CA ASP A 96 7.30 -0.27 -0.15
C ASP A 96 5.79 -0.26 0.10
N ASP A 97 5.22 0.95 0.06
CA ASP A 97 3.78 1.19 -0.03
C ASP A 97 3.28 1.12 -1.49
N LYS A 98 4.18 1.02 -2.45
CA LYS A 98 3.85 1.00 -3.87
C LYS A 98 3.75 -0.43 -4.37
N THR A 99 2.57 -1.00 -4.27
CA THR A 99 2.22 -2.19 -5.05
C THR A 99 2.10 -1.79 -6.52
N TYR A 100 3.00 -2.33 -7.35
CA TYR A 100 2.97 -2.10 -8.80
C TYR A 100 1.71 -2.71 -9.42
N PRO A 101 1.15 -2.10 -10.46
CA PRO A 101 -0.02 -2.64 -11.12
C PRO A 101 0.36 -3.83 -12.01
N TYR A 102 -0.54 -4.80 -12.03
CA TYR A 102 -0.55 -5.95 -12.94
C TYR A 102 -1.78 -5.87 -13.82
N ILE A 103 -1.70 -6.48 -14.99
CA ILE A 103 -2.87 -6.77 -15.82
C ILE A 103 -3.28 -8.21 -15.53
N VAL A 104 -4.52 -8.41 -15.12
CA VAL A 104 -5.10 -9.75 -14.92
C VAL A 104 -6.09 -10.06 -16.03
N VAL A 105 -5.96 -11.25 -16.61
CA VAL A 105 -6.96 -11.85 -17.51
C VAL A 105 -7.70 -12.89 -16.70
N THR A 106 -9.00 -12.67 -16.45
CA THR A 106 -9.84 -13.48 -15.55
C THR A 106 -10.31 -14.77 -16.22
N LEU A 107 -9.37 -15.70 -16.50
CA LEU A 107 -9.65 -16.95 -17.21
C LEU A 107 -10.64 -17.87 -16.48
N SER A 108 -10.80 -17.70 -15.19
CA SER A 108 -11.78 -18.40 -14.37
C SER A 108 -13.24 -17.99 -14.67
N GLU A 109 -13.45 -16.82 -15.29
CA GLU A 109 -14.78 -16.37 -15.70
C GLU A 109 -15.19 -17.04 -17.04
N LYS A 110 -16.48 -17.29 -17.23
CA LYS A 110 -17.04 -17.78 -18.49
C LYS A 110 -16.67 -16.85 -19.66
N TYR A 111 -16.79 -15.54 -19.43
CA TYR A 111 -16.34 -14.49 -20.36
C TYR A 111 -15.25 -13.66 -19.68
N PRO A 112 -13.96 -14.02 -19.90
CA PRO A 112 -12.84 -13.37 -19.25
C PRO A 112 -12.76 -11.85 -19.50
N ARG A 113 -12.28 -11.11 -18.52
CA ARG A 113 -12.05 -9.67 -18.59
C ARG A 113 -10.56 -9.35 -18.46
N VAL A 114 -10.17 -8.19 -18.95
CA VAL A 114 -8.83 -7.64 -18.76
C VAL A 114 -8.94 -6.51 -17.75
N LEU A 115 -8.33 -6.68 -16.59
CA LEU A 115 -8.46 -5.75 -15.47
C LEU A 115 -7.10 -5.38 -14.88
N LYS A 116 -7.04 -4.22 -14.24
CA LYS A 116 -5.90 -3.81 -13.44
C LYS A 116 -6.04 -4.36 -12.01
N THR A 117 -4.96 -4.93 -11.50
CA THR A 117 -4.87 -5.37 -10.11
C THR A 117 -3.51 -5.01 -9.52
N ARG A 118 -3.43 -4.98 -8.21
CA ARG A 118 -2.15 -4.88 -7.47
C ARG A 118 -1.91 -6.12 -6.61
N ILE A 119 -2.79 -7.09 -6.69
CA ILE A 119 -2.74 -8.32 -5.91
C ILE A 119 -2.75 -9.50 -6.87
N ILE A 120 -1.74 -10.34 -6.80
CA ILE A 120 -1.71 -11.62 -7.50
C ILE A 120 -2.33 -12.68 -6.60
N LYS A 121 -3.21 -13.51 -7.16
CA LYS A 121 -3.89 -14.60 -6.46
C LYS A 121 -3.62 -15.92 -7.18
N ARG A 122 -3.66 -17.02 -6.44
CA ARG A 122 -3.66 -18.38 -7.02
C ARG A 122 -5.10 -18.81 -7.30
N ASP A 123 -5.69 -18.24 -8.35
CA ASP A 123 -7.12 -18.38 -8.67
C ASP A 123 -7.38 -18.87 -10.11
N GLY A 124 -6.36 -19.40 -10.78
CA GLY A 124 -6.44 -19.87 -12.16
C GLY A 124 -6.46 -18.78 -13.22
N ASN A 125 -6.37 -17.51 -12.83
CA ASN A 125 -6.26 -16.36 -13.72
C ASN A 125 -4.82 -16.14 -14.15
N LYS A 126 -4.61 -15.45 -15.28
CA LYS A 126 -3.27 -15.06 -15.73
C LYS A 126 -2.98 -13.61 -15.38
N TYR A 127 -1.79 -13.39 -14.82
CA TYR A 127 -1.30 -12.09 -14.39
C TYR A 127 -0.09 -11.71 -15.23
N PHE A 128 -0.04 -10.47 -15.70
CA PHE A 128 1.05 -9.91 -16.52
C PHE A 128 1.58 -8.64 -15.84
N GLY A 129 2.89 -8.51 -15.79
CA GLY A 129 3.57 -7.41 -15.10
C GLY A 129 4.69 -7.93 -14.21
N PRO A 130 5.19 -7.15 -13.27
CA PRO A 130 4.69 -5.81 -12.87
C PRO A 130 5.00 -4.72 -13.90
N TYR A 131 4.17 -3.67 -13.92
CA TYR A 131 4.37 -2.50 -14.76
C TYR A 131 4.77 -1.31 -13.90
N SER A 132 5.75 -0.53 -14.37
CA SER A 132 6.26 0.63 -13.63
C SER A 132 5.31 1.84 -13.66
N ASP A 133 4.47 1.94 -14.68
CA ASP A 133 3.54 3.07 -14.87
C ASP A 133 2.08 2.61 -14.91
N VAL A 134 1.27 3.24 -14.04
CA VAL A 134 -0.19 3.02 -13.99
C VAL A 134 -0.89 3.56 -15.23
N GLY A 135 -0.38 4.66 -15.80
CA GLY A 135 -0.90 5.26 -17.04
C GLY A 135 -0.75 4.28 -18.20
N ALA A 136 0.44 3.72 -18.39
CA ALA A 136 0.70 2.72 -19.41
C ALA A 136 -0.21 1.49 -19.27
N VAL A 137 -0.42 0.98 -18.05
CA VAL A 137 -1.35 -0.14 -17.80
C VAL A 137 -2.78 0.19 -18.21
N ASN A 138 -3.27 1.37 -17.88
CA ASN A 138 -4.62 1.79 -18.26
C ASN A 138 -4.74 1.88 -19.79
N LEU A 139 -3.74 2.44 -20.47
CA LEU A 139 -3.71 2.54 -21.94
C LEU A 139 -3.70 1.16 -22.60
N ILE A 140 -2.90 0.21 -22.07
CA ILE A 140 -2.88 -1.19 -22.57
C ILE A 140 -4.25 -1.84 -22.42
N ILE A 141 -4.87 -1.72 -21.23
CA ILE A 141 -6.18 -2.32 -20.96
C ILE A 141 -7.25 -1.69 -21.88
N GLU A 142 -7.22 -0.39 -22.05
CA GLU A 142 -8.16 0.30 -22.92
C GLU A 142 -7.97 -0.10 -24.38
N LEU A 143 -6.74 -0.16 -24.86
CA LEU A 143 -6.38 -0.65 -26.21
C LEU A 143 -6.93 -2.07 -26.43
N LEU A 144 -6.65 -3.00 -25.53
CA LEU A 144 -7.09 -4.40 -25.67
C LEU A 144 -8.61 -4.52 -25.62
N ASN A 145 -9.27 -3.79 -24.72
CA ASN A 145 -10.73 -3.76 -24.64
C ASN A 145 -11.37 -3.25 -25.92
N ASN A 146 -10.83 -2.18 -26.52
CA ASN A 146 -11.35 -1.58 -27.76
C ASN A 146 -11.09 -2.47 -28.98
N VAL A 147 -9.87 -3.01 -29.12
CA VAL A 147 -9.48 -3.81 -30.30
C VAL A 147 -10.23 -5.12 -30.37
N TYR A 148 -10.40 -5.78 -29.23
CA TYR A 148 -11.06 -7.10 -29.15
C TYR A 148 -12.54 -7.03 -28.78
N GLY A 149 -13.08 -5.83 -28.47
CA GLY A 149 -14.47 -5.63 -28.06
C GLY A 149 -14.84 -6.38 -26.78
N LEU A 150 -13.97 -6.31 -25.77
CA LEU A 150 -14.08 -7.16 -24.58
C LEU A 150 -15.17 -6.66 -23.62
N LYS A 151 -15.66 -7.59 -22.83
CA LYS A 151 -16.58 -7.35 -21.71
C LYS A 151 -15.94 -6.44 -20.65
N ARG A 152 -16.59 -5.32 -20.34
CA ARG A 152 -16.16 -4.38 -19.30
C ARG A 152 -16.98 -4.45 -18.02
N CYS A 153 -18.24 -4.95 -18.11
CA CYS A 153 -19.16 -5.06 -16.98
C CYS A 153 -18.79 -6.22 -16.05
N SER A 154 -19.23 -6.14 -14.79
CA SER A 154 -19.02 -7.20 -13.79
C SER A 154 -20.11 -8.29 -13.83
N ALA A 155 -21.23 -8.07 -14.54
CA ALA A 155 -22.30 -9.05 -14.64
C ALA A 155 -21.80 -10.36 -15.25
N GLN A 156 -22.17 -11.49 -14.66
CA GLN A 156 -21.77 -12.83 -15.14
C GLN A 156 -22.91 -13.53 -15.86
N ASP A 157 -24.14 -13.28 -15.44
CA ASP A 157 -25.35 -13.84 -16.01
C ASP A 157 -26.20 -12.76 -16.66
N PHE A 158 -26.83 -13.11 -17.78
CA PHE A 158 -27.64 -12.21 -18.57
C PHE A 158 -29.02 -12.89 -18.80
N PRO A 159 -30.05 -12.51 -18.02
CA PRO A 159 -31.41 -13.06 -18.21
C PRO A 159 -31.99 -12.65 -19.56
N PRO A 160 -32.97 -13.41 -20.08
CA PRO A 160 -33.67 -13.03 -21.29
C PRO A 160 -34.24 -11.61 -21.21
N GLY A 161 -34.03 -10.79 -22.24
CA GLY A 161 -34.44 -9.39 -22.26
C GLY A 161 -33.48 -8.41 -21.55
N PHE A 162 -32.28 -8.84 -21.17
CA PHE A 162 -31.26 -7.95 -20.63
C PHE A 162 -30.92 -6.83 -21.63
N ARG A 163 -31.02 -5.57 -21.19
CA ARG A 163 -30.71 -4.41 -22.04
C ARG A 163 -29.21 -4.17 -22.10
N PRO A 164 -28.61 -4.16 -23.32
CA PRO A 164 -27.19 -3.83 -23.49
C PRO A 164 -26.87 -2.45 -22.94
N CYS A 165 -25.67 -2.29 -22.42
CA CYS A 165 -25.15 -1.01 -21.92
C CYS A 165 -24.60 -0.13 -23.05
N LEU A 166 -24.27 1.13 -22.72
CA LEU A 166 -23.71 2.10 -23.67
C LEU A 166 -22.53 1.54 -24.48
N ASN A 167 -21.61 0.78 -23.84
CA ASN A 167 -20.44 0.21 -24.52
C ASN A 167 -20.80 -0.70 -25.70
N TYR A 168 -21.96 -1.34 -25.70
CA TYR A 168 -22.46 -2.12 -26.83
C TYR A 168 -22.90 -1.19 -27.96
N HIS A 169 -23.67 -0.15 -27.64
CA HIS A 169 -24.21 0.78 -28.63
C HIS A 169 -23.14 1.64 -29.31
N ILE A 170 -22.00 1.88 -28.63
CA ILE A 170 -20.84 2.59 -29.20
C ILE A 170 -19.75 1.65 -29.69
N GLU A 171 -20.07 0.37 -29.91
CA GLU A 171 -19.21 -0.69 -30.48
C GLU A 171 -17.91 -0.96 -29.70
N GLN A 172 -17.83 -0.55 -28.45
CA GLN A 172 -16.69 -0.82 -27.58
C GLN A 172 -16.77 -2.20 -26.87
N CYS A 173 -17.88 -2.90 -27.00
CA CYS A 173 -18.09 -4.25 -26.48
C CYS A 173 -18.90 -5.06 -27.49
N LYS A 174 -18.49 -6.27 -27.76
CA LYS A 174 -19.19 -7.19 -28.67
C LYS A 174 -20.59 -7.59 -28.21
N GLY A 175 -21.00 -7.21 -27.00
CA GLY A 175 -22.36 -7.42 -26.51
C GLY A 175 -22.66 -8.88 -26.16
N ILE A 176 -21.80 -9.53 -25.39
CA ILE A 176 -22.07 -10.91 -24.91
C ILE A 176 -23.43 -11.05 -24.19
N CYS A 177 -23.94 -9.93 -23.64
CA CYS A 177 -25.26 -9.85 -22.98
C CYS A 177 -26.45 -9.97 -23.95
N THR A 178 -26.22 -9.87 -25.26
CA THR A 178 -27.28 -10.07 -26.28
C THR A 178 -27.44 -11.54 -26.69
N GLY A 179 -26.50 -12.40 -26.29
CA GLY A 179 -26.48 -13.81 -26.69
C GLY A 179 -26.01 -14.07 -28.13
N ASN A 180 -25.60 -13.04 -28.88
CA ASN A 180 -25.22 -13.16 -30.30
C ASN A 180 -23.79 -13.70 -30.51
N ILE A 181 -23.00 -13.85 -29.43
CA ILE A 181 -21.62 -14.31 -29.49
C ILE A 181 -21.46 -15.58 -28.66
N SER A 182 -20.89 -16.62 -29.27
CA SER A 182 -20.57 -17.86 -28.59
C SER A 182 -19.39 -17.70 -27.63
N GLU A 183 -19.32 -18.55 -26.61
CA GLU A 183 -18.18 -18.57 -25.70
C GLU A 183 -16.86 -18.85 -26.44
N GLU A 184 -16.88 -19.76 -27.42
CA GLU A 184 -15.70 -20.11 -28.23
C GLU A 184 -15.20 -18.92 -29.05
N GLU A 185 -16.09 -18.17 -29.67
CA GLU A 185 -15.71 -16.96 -30.42
C GLU A 185 -15.14 -15.87 -29.52
N TYR A 186 -15.72 -15.70 -28.33
CA TYR A 186 -15.19 -14.77 -27.37
C TYR A 186 -13.81 -15.19 -26.85
N ARG A 187 -13.58 -16.48 -26.60
CA ARG A 187 -12.27 -17.03 -26.18
C ARG A 187 -11.18 -16.82 -27.22
N LYS A 188 -11.47 -16.86 -28.52
CA LYS A 188 -10.48 -16.47 -29.56
C LYS A 188 -10.00 -15.03 -29.41
N SER A 189 -10.86 -14.13 -28.98
CA SER A 189 -10.45 -12.74 -28.67
C SER A 189 -9.52 -12.70 -27.46
N ILE A 190 -9.78 -13.53 -26.45
CA ILE A 190 -8.92 -13.64 -25.25
C ILE A 190 -7.55 -14.26 -25.60
N ASP A 191 -7.49 -15.25 -26.51
CA ASP A 191 -6.23 -15.80 -26.97
C ASP A 191 -5.36 -14.73 -27.64
N GLY A 192 -5.96 -13.84 -28.43
CA GLY A 192 -5.27 -12.68 -28.99
C GLY A 192 -4.73 -11.71 -27.93
N VAL A 193 -5.48 -11.51 -26.85
CA VAL A 193 -5.03 -10.72 -25.69
C VAL A 193 -3.83 -11.39 -25.01
N LEU A 194 -3.91 -12.69 -24.76
CA LEU A 194 -2.82 -13.46 -24.15
C LEU A 194 -1.57 -13.44 -25.01
N ASP A 195 -1.70 -13.56 -26.33
CA ASP A 195 -0.60 -13.47 -27.28
C ASP A 195 0.08 -12.09 -27.20
N PHE A 196 -0.70 -11.02 -27.19
CA PHE A 196 -0.18 -9.66 -27.05
C PHE A 196 0.56 -9.45 -25.74
N LEU A 197 -0.06 -9.80 -24.61
CA LEU A 197 0.54 -9.63 -23.28
C LEU A 197 1.75 -10.54 -23.06
N SER A 198 1.84 -11.67 -23.76
CA SER A 198 3.00 -12.57 -23.76
C SER A 198 4.12 -12.10 -24.71
N GLY A 199 3.98 -10.92 -25.34
CA GLY A 199 5.02 -10.35 -26.20
C GLY A 199 4.95 -10.73 -27.69
N ARG A 200 3.95 -11.53 -28.13
CA ARG A 200 3.70 -11.85 -29.54
C ARG A 200 2.86 -10.78 -30.24
N LYS A 201 3.40 -9.57 -30.31
CA LYS A 201 2.68 -8.35 -30.73
C LYS A 201 2.47 -8.22 -32.24
N SER A 202 3.28 -8.89 -33.07
CA SER A 202 3.28 -8.76 -34.53
C SER A 202 1.90 -9.00 -35.16
N LYS A 203 1.19 -10.02 -34.69
CA LYS A 203 -0.15 -10.35 -35.20
C LYS A 203 -1.19 -9.26 -34.91
N LEU A 204 -1.12 -8.63 -33.73
CA LEU A 204 -2.05 -7.54 -33.38
C LEU A 204 -1.77 -6.31 -34.24
N VAL A 205 -0.51 -5.88 -34.34
CA VAL A 205 -0.12 -4.72 -35.15
C VAL A 205 -0.49 -4.92 -36.61
N GLU A 206 -0.26 -6.09 -37.16
CA GLU A 206 -0.64 -6.41 -38.53
C GLU A 206 -2.16 -6.38 -38.74
N SER A 207 -2.93 -6.96 -37.82
CA SER A 207 -4.40 -6.89 -37.84
C SER A 207 -4.92 -5.44 -37.73
N LEU A 208 -4.28 -4.62 -36.89
CA LEU A 208 -4.63 -3.20 -36.77
C LEU A 208 -4.31 -2.40 -38.03
N LYS A 209 -3.17 -2.69 -38.71
CA LYS A 209 -2.81 -2.08 -39.99
C LYS A 209 -3.84 -2.41 -41.07
N GLN A 210 -4.29 -3.67 -41.14
CA GLN A 210 -5.34 -4.10 -42.07
C GLN A 210 -6.67 -3.38 -41.81
N LYS A 211 -7.09 -3.29 -40.53
CA LYS A 211 -8.32 -2.59 -40.14
C LYS A 211 -8.24 -1.09 -40.40
N MET A 212 -7.08 -0.48 -40.18
CA MET A 212 -6.85 0.94 -40.48
C MET A 212 -7.00 1.22 -41.97
N GLN A 213 -6.43 0.36 -42.81
CA GLN A 213 -6.50 0.49 -44.25
C GLN A 213 -7.92 0.31 -44.75
N ALA A 214 -8.64 -0.74 -44.31
CA ALA A 214 -10.05 -0.96 -44.65
C ALA A 214 -10.94 0.21 -44.23
N ALA A 215 -10.77 0.74 -43.02
CA ALA A 215 -11.51 1.90 -42.56
C ALA A 215 -11.23 3.17 -43.39
N SER A 216 -9.98 3.34 -43.85
CA SER A 216 -9.60 4.44 -44.73
C SER A 216 -10.21 4.31 -46.12
N GLU A 217 -10.24 3.11 -46.69
CA GLU A 217 -10.88 2.83 -47.99
C GLU A 217 -12.40 3.02 -47.94
N GLU A 218 -13.03 2.74 -46.79
CA GLU A 218 -14.45 2.98 -46.54
C GLU A 218 -14.76 4.44 -46.11
N LEU A 219 -13.78 5.33 -46.15
CA LEU A 219 -13.87 6.76 -45.75
C LEU A 219 -14.27 6.97 -44.28
N ARG A 220 -14.07 5.94 -43.41
CA ARG A 220 -14.29 6.03 -41.94
C ARG A 220 -13.03 6.56 -41.25
N PHE A 221 -12.72 7.84 -41.49
CA PHE A 221 -11.45 8.45 -41.04
C PHE A 221 -11.26 8.48 -39.53
N GLU A 222 -12.34 8.56 -38.74
CA GLU A 222 -12.26 8.51 -37.27
C GLU A 222 -11.80 7.12 -36.80
N ASP A 223 -12.32 6.07 -37.40
CA ASP A 223 -11.90 4.70 -37.08
C ASP A 223 -10.46 4.45 -37.54
N ALA A 224 -10.09 4.91 -38.72
CA ALA A 224 -8.71 4.84 -39.20
C ALA A 224 -7.73 5.56 -38.25
N ALA A 225 -8.10 6.74 -37.73
CA ALA A 225 -7.29 7.46 -36.75
C ALA A 225 -7.17 6.69 -35.42
N ARG A 226 -8.26 6.07 -34.94
CA ARG A 226 -8.22 5.21 -33.74
C ARG A 226 -7.27 4.02 -33.91
N TYR A 227 -7.30 3.35 -35.06
CA TYR A 227 -6.38 2.24 -35.35
C TYR A 227 -4.92 2.71 -35.45
N ARG A 228 -4.66 3.87 -36.07
CA ARG A 228 -3.34 4.49 -36.12
C ARG A 228 -2.79 4.75 -34.71
N ASP A 229 -3.59 5.35 -33.84
CA ASP A 229 -3.21 5.69 -32.47
C ASP A 229 -3.00 4.41 -31.64
N ALA A 230 -3.79 3.37 -31.88
CA ALA A 230 -3.63 2.05 -31.28
C ALA A 230 -2.32 1.35 -31.73
N ILE A 231 -1.93 1.49 -33.02
CA ILE A 231 -0.65 0.99 -33.54
C ILE A 231 0.51 1.72 -32.88
N ALA A 232 0.46 3.07 -32.82
CA ALA A 232 1.49 3.87 -32.18
C ALA A 232 1.69 3.48 -30.72
N ALA A 233 0.62 3.33 -29.95
CA ALA A 233 0.66 2.87 -28.55
C ALA A 233 1.25 1.46 -28.43
N ALA A 234 0.90 0.52 -29.31
CA ALA A 234 1.43 -0.84 -29.30
C ALA A 234 2.93 -0.89 -29.68
N GLU A 235 3.38 -0.02 -30.57
CA GLU A 235 4.78 0.13 -31.00
C GLU A 235 5.63 0.81 -29.92
N GLU A 236 5.14 1.87 -29.25
CA GLU A 236 5.81 2.53 -28.13
C GLU A 236 6.04 1.57 -26.96
N LEU A 237 5.04 0.75 -26.64
CA LEU A 237 5.19 -0.37 -25.68
C LEU A 237 6.22 -1.40 -26.12
N SER A 238 6.52 -1.50 -27.41
CA SER A 238 7.53 -2.42 -27.98
C SER A 238 8.95 -1.84 -27.89
N GLU A 239 9.11 -0.53 -28.00
CA GLU A 239 10.42 0.13 -27.94
C GLU A 239 11.06 0.10 -26.56
N THR A 240 10.25 0.11 -25.50
CA THR A 240 10.72 -0.10 -24.12
C THR A 240 11.27 -1.51 -23.84
N GLN A 241 11.09 -2.46 -24.76
CA GLN A 241 11.51 -3.87 -24.62
C GLN A 241 12.68 -4.27 -25.56
N ARG A 242 13.62 -3.35 -25.82
CA ARG A 242 14.72 -3.56 -26.78
C ARG A 242 15.75 -4.64 -26.42
N VAL A 243 15.70 -5.20 -25.23
CA VAL A 243 16.66 -6.23 -24.80
C VAL A 243 16.00 -7.60 -24.87
N THR A 244 16.42 -8.40 -25.85
CA THR A 244 15.92 -9.76 -26.07
C THR A 244 17.08 -10.74 -25.93
N MET A 245 16.87 -11.83 -25.18
CA MET A 245 17.77 -13.00 -25.14
C MET A 245 17.27 -14.07 -26.08
N ALA A 246 18.17 -14.82 -26.67
CA ALA A 246 17.82 -16.05 -27.37
C ALA A 246 17.43 -17.11 -26.33
N GLY A 247 16.14 -17.44 -26.24
CA GLY A 247 15.61 -18.47 -25.33
C GLY A 247 14.43 -18.00 -24.51
N ASN A 248 13.62 -18.96 -24.07
CA ASN A 248 12.34 -18.75 -23.36
C ASN A 248 12.56 -18.79 -21.84
N ASN A 249 13.61 -18.14 -21.33
CA ASN A 249 13.98 -18.23 -19.92
C ASN A 249 13.38 -17.07 -19.11
N ASP A 250 12.63 -17.42 -18.08
CA ASP A 250 12.14 -16.49 -17.07
C ASP A 250 13.16 -16.35 -15.96
N MET A 251 13.60 -15.11 -15.72
CA MET A 251 14.57 -14.79 -14.67
C MET A 251 14.33 -13.42 -14.10
N ASP A 252 14.81 -13.20 -12.88
CA ASP A 252 14.84 -11.88 -12.25
C ASP A 252 16.30 -11.52 -11.90
N ILE A 253 16.64 -10.23 -12.04
CA ILE A 253 17.96 -9.73 -11.66
C ILE A 253 17.78 -8.81 -10.46
N VAL A 254 18.44 -9.14 -9.35
CA VAL A 254 18.32 -8.44 -8.06
C VAL A 254 19.64 -7.76 -7.75
N LEU A 255 19.62 -6.42 -7.74
CA LEU A 255 20.82 -5.60 -7.55
C LEU A 255 20.66 -4.67 -6.34
N PRO A 256 21.42 -4.86 -5.26
CA PRO A 256 21.44 -3.96 -4.13
C PRO A 256 22.14 -2.65 -4.49
N VAL A 257 21.56 -1.53 -4.08
CA VAL A 257 22.18 -0.21 -4.13
C VAL A 257 22.28 0.31 -2.71
N LYS A 258 23.49 0.72 -2.35
CA LYS A 258 23.76 1.37 -1.09
C LYS A 258 24.78 2.49 -1.34
N ASP A 259 24.33 3.71 -1.16
CA ASP A 259 25.17 4.90 -1.10
C ASP A 259 24.94 5.65 0.23
N LEU A 260 25.55 6.81 0.41
CA LEU A 260 25.47 7.58 1.66
C LEU A 260 24.04 8.03 2.01
N GLU A 261 23.15 8.14 1.03
CA GLU A 261 21.80 8.70 1.19
C GLU A 261 20.68 7.70 0.92
N ASN A 262 20.98 6.61 0.19
CA ASN A 262 19.96 5.70 -0.33
C ASN A 262 20.35 4.22 -0.13
N ALA A 263 19.38 3.45 0.38
CA ALA A 263 19.42 2.00 0.34
C ALA A 263 18.17 1.49 -0.39
N PHE A 264 18.37 0.83 -1.52
CA PHE A 264 17.29 0.21 -2.28
C PHE A 264 17.76 -1.03 -3.05
N ILE A 265 16.82 -1.87 -3.44
CA ILE A 265 17.05 -2.98 -4.37
C ILE A 265 16.47 -2.60 -5.72
N ALA A 266 17.28 -2.70 -6.77
CA ALA A 266 16.80 -2.64 -8.14
C ALA A 266 16.45 -4.08 -8.60
N LEU A 267 15.20 -4.29 -8.97
CA LEU A 267 14.69 -5.54 -9.52
C LEU A 267 14.40 -5.37 -11.00
N PHE A 268 14.96 -6.26 -11.82
CA PHE A 268 14.69 -6.33 -13.24
C PHE A 268 14.06 -7.68 -13.56
N THR A 269 12.85 -7.63 -14.10
CA THR A 269 12.05 -8.81 -14.41
C THR A 269 12.19 -9.17 -15.89
N VAL A 270 12.67 -10.38 -16.19
CA VAL A 270 12.81 -10.91 -17.54
C VAL A 270 11.84 -12.08 -17.72
N ARG A 271 10.98 -12.00 -18.72
CA ARG A 271 10.03 -13.07 -19.09
C ARG A 271 10.12 -13.35 -20.57
N ASN A 272 10.17 -14.65 -20.92
CA ASN A 272 10.39 -15.11 -22.31
C ASN A 272 11.62 -14.44 -22.95
N GLY A 273 12.72 -14.28 -22.20
CA GLY A 273 13.94 -13.64 -22.65
C GLY A 273 13.86 -12.11 -22.86
N LYS A 274 12.75 -11.46 -22.52
CA LYS A 274 12.56 -10.01 -22.65
C LYS A 274 12.49 -9.32 -21.29
N LEU A 275 13.15 -8.18 -21.16
CA LEU A 275 13.04 -7.33 -19.99
C LEU A 275 11.64 -6.69 -19.96
N VAL A 276 10.80 -7.13 -19.01
CA VAL A 276 9.39 -6.67 -18.90
C VAL A 276 9.18 -5.70 -17.76
N GLY A 277 10.08 -5.64 -16.77
CA GLY A 277 9.93 -4.77 -15.61
C GLY A 277 11.25 -4.24 -15.06
N ARG A 278 11.21 -3.01 -14.54
CA ARG A 278 12.29 -2.35 -13.80
C ARG A 278 11.69 -1.71 -12.56
N GLU A 279 12.12 -2.13 -11.39
CA GLU A 279 11.54 -1.68 -10.12
C GLU A 279 12.63 -1.31 -9.14
N SER A 280 12.32 -0.39 -8.23
CA SER A 280 13.18 -0.04 -7.11
C SER A 280 12.42 -0.15 -5.80
N PHE A 281 12.93 -0.96 -4.89
CA PHE A 281 12.36 -1.16 -3.57
C PHE A 281 13.23 -0.48 -2.52
N ARG A 282 12.67 0.51 -1.81
CA ARG A 282 13.38 1.10 -0.67
C ARG A 282 13.54 0.07 0.42
N VAL A 283 14.76 0.01 0.95
CA VAL A 283 15.10 -0.87 2.07
C VAL A 283 15.34 -0.01 3.30
N GLN A 284 14.64 -0.32 4.38
CA GLN A 284 15.06 0.18 5.68
C GLN A 284 16.29 -0.60 6.09
N GLU A 285 17.41 0.07 6.25
CA GLU A 285 18.63 -0.57 6.68
C GLU A 285 18.45 -1.17 8.08
N GLY A 286 18.67 -2.48 8.18
CA GLY A 286 18.78 -3.21 9.43
C GLY A 286 20.17 -3.04 10.06
N ILE A 287 20.56 -4.02 10.87
CA ILE A 287 21.88 -4.04 11.52
C ILE A 287 23.03 -4.18 10.52
N SER A 288 22.77 -4.86 9.41
CA SER A 288 23.80 -5.21 8.44
C SER A 288 24.08 -4.08 7.46
N GLU A 289 25.37 -3.88 7.21
CA GLU A 289 25.89 -3.02 6.14
C GLU A 289 26.20 -3.82 4.87
N ASN A 290 25.95 -5.13 4.87
CA ASN A 290 26.36 -6.05 3.82
C ASN A 290 25.31 -6.15 2.70
N ARG A 291 25.74 -5.92 1.45
CA ARG A 291 24.91 -6.06 0.24
C ARG A 291 24.34 -7.47 0.08
N ARG A 292 25.07 -8.51 0.50
CA ARG A 292 24.64 -9.91 0.43
C ARG A 292 23.42 -10.15 1.31
N GLU A 293 23.42 -9.61 2.54
CA GLU A 293 22.30 -9.74 3.46
C GLU A 293 21.08 -8.94 2.99
N MET A 294 21.28 -7.72 2.44
CA MET A 294 20.18 -6.97 1.80
C MET A 294 19.52 -7.78 0.68
N THR A 295 20.34 -8.46 -0.14
CA THR A 295 19.85 -9.31 -1.24
C THR A 295 19.11 -10.51 -0.70
N ALA A 296 19.64 -11.22 0.31
CA ALA A 296 18.98 -12.35 0.96
C ALA A 296 17.61 -11.97 1.53
N GLU A 297 17.57 -10.92 2.33
CA GLU A 297 16.34 -10.45 2.98
C GLU A 297 15.31 -9.98 1.96
N PHE A 298 15.76 -9.29 0.89
CA PHE A 298 14.87 -8.92 -0.20
C PHE A 298 14.24 -10.14 -0.86
N ILE A 299 15.05 -11.11 -1.25
CA ILE A 299 14.57 -12.33 -1.93
C ILE A 299 13.54 -13.05 -1.04
N LYS A 300 13.86 -13.26 0.23
CA LYS A 300 12.97 -13.90 1.19
C LYS A 300 11.63 -13.14 1.33
N GLN A 301 11.68 -11.83 1.55
CA GLN A 301 10.48 -11.01 1.78
C GLN A 301 9.65 -10.79 0.51
N TYR A 302 10.30 -10.58 -0.63
CA TYR A 302 9.64 -10.34 -1.90
C TYR A 302 8.89 -11.57 -2.38
N TYR A 303 9.58 -12.70 -2.53
CA TYR A 303 8.95 -13.91 -3.08
C TYR A 303 8.04 -14.66 -2.08
N SER A 304 8.15 -14.41 -0.78
CA SER A 304 7.14 -14.91 0.17
C SER A 304 5.78 -14.23 0.04
N ARG A 305 5.71 -13.06 -0.61
CA ARG A 305 4.48 -12.28 -0.82
C ARG A 305 3.84 -12.53 -2.19
N TRP A 306 4.61 -12.97 -3.19
CA TRP A 306 4.22 -13.00 -4.60
C TRP A 306 4.05 -14.44 -5.09
N ALA A 307 3.05 -14.65 -5.95
CA ALA A 307 2.69 -16.00 -6.39
C ALA A 307 3.65 -16.58 -7.44
N GLU A 308 4.42 -15.76 -8.13
CA GLU A 308 5.24 -16.19 -9.27
C GLU A 308 6.73 -16.01 -8.97
N VAL A 309 7.41 -17.14 -8.75
CA VAL A 309 8.86 -17.18 -8.55
C VAL A 309 9.50 -17.59 -9.89
N PRO A 310 10.52 -16.87 -10.40
CA PRO A 310 11.18 -17.25 -11.65
C PRO A 310 12.03 -18.52 -11.46
N HIS A 311 12.37 -19.19 -12.58
CA HIS A 311 13.28 -20.34 -12.54
C HIS A 311 14.69 -19.96 -12.09
N GLU A 312 15.10 -18.72 -12.31
CA GLU A 312 16.44 -18.26 -11.96
C GLU A 312 16.40 -16.81 -11.42
N ILE A 313 17.17 -16.58 -10.36
CA ILE A 313 17.42 -15.25 -9.80
C ILE A 313 18.91 -14.95 -9.99
N ILE A 314 19.21 -13.89 -10.73
CA ILE A 314 20.57 -13.44 -10.99
C ILE A 314 20.94 -12.35 -9.96
N VAL A 315 22.12 -12.49 -9.38
CA VAL A 315 22.67 -11.56 -8.39
C VAL A 315 24.10 -11.20 -8.70
N GLU A 316 24.63 -10.10 -8.15
CA GLU A 316 26.05 -9.72 -8.28
C GLU A 316 26.96 -10.61 -7.41
N GLU A 317 26.49 -10.94 -6.20
CA GLU A 317 27.17 -11.79 -5.23
C GLU A 317 26.14 -12.76 -4.62
N LEU A 318 26.54 -14.02 -4.45
CA LEU A 318 25.67 -15.00 -3.81
C LEU A 318 25.35 -14.54 -2.37
N PRO A 319 24.08 -14.47 -1.99
CA PRO A 319 23.69 -14.20 -0.62
C PRO A 319 24.18 -15.31 0.32
N GLU A 320 24.36 -14.99 1.58
CA GLU A 320 24.57 -16.01 2.61
C GLU A 320 23.35 -16.95 2.60
N GLU A 321 23.61 -18.25 2.81
CA GLU A 321 22.56 -19.28 2.83
C GLU A 321 21.78 -19.42 1.50
N SER A 322 22.40 -19.10 0.36
CA SER A 322 21.74 -19.19 -0.96
C SER A 322 21.07 -20.54 -1.20
N SER A 323 21.70 -21.64 -0.79
CA SER A 323 21.13 -22.99 -0.95
C SER A 323 19.82 -23.18 -0.18
N LEU A 324 19.72 -22.66 1.03
CA LEU A 324 18.50 -22.72 1.85
C LEU A 324 17.39 -21.84 1.25
N ILE A 325 17.76 -20.67 0.72
CA ILE A 325 16.82 -19.78 0.03
C ILE A 325 16.30 -20.43 -1.26
N GLU A 326 17.17 -21.08 -2.04
CA GLU A 326 16.78 -21.85 -3.23
C GLU A 326 15.80 -22.98 -2.86
N GLU A 327 16.05 -23.71 -1.80
CA GLU A 327 15.17 -24.77 -1.28
C GLU A 327 13.82 -24.19 -0.84
N PHE A 328 13.83 -23.07 -0.09
CA PHE A 328 12.63 -22.35 0.33
C PHE A 328 11.77 -21.94 -0.86
N LEU A 329 12.37 -21.32 -1.87
CA LEU A 329 11.65 -20.88 -3.07
C LEU A 329 11.17 -22.05 -3.95
N SER A 330 11.86 -23.17 -3.91
CA SER A 330 11.55 -24.38 -4.71
C SER A 330 10.43 -25.25 -4.10
N GLN A 331 9.91 -24.91 -2.91
CA GLN A 331 8.74 -25.59 -2.33
C GLN A 331 7.44 -25.41 -3.15
N GLY A 332 7.46 -24.51 -4.13
CA GLY A 332 6.37 -24.29 -5.08
C GLY A 332 6.30 -25.33 -6.20
N SER A 333 6.07 -24.87 -7.43
CA SER A 333 5.81 -25.72 -8.60
C SER A 333 7.07 -26.15 -9.39
N HIS A 334 8.22 -25.50 -9.16
CA HIS A 334 9.45 -25.74 -9.93
C HIS A 334 10.72 -25.43 -9.13
N LYS A 335 11.86 -25.91 -9.62
CA LYS A 335 13.17 -25.65 -9.02
C LYS A 335 13.62 -24.23 -9.33
N VAL A 336 14.04 -23.50 -8.30
CA VAL A 336 14.58 -22.13 -8.38
C VAL A 336 16.07 -22.16 -8.14
N ARG A 337 16.83 -21.36 -8.88
CA ARG A 337 18.27 -21.24 -8.77
C ARG A 337 18.68 -19.78 -8.55
N ILE A 338 19.60 -19.53 -7.64
CA ILE A 338 20.26 -18.22 -7.46
C ILE A 338 21.67 -18.31 -8.06
N SER A 339 22.02 -17.43 -9.00
CA SER A 339 23.27 -17.53 -9.72
C SER A 339 23.97 -16.18 -9.93
N VAL A 340 25.29 -16.26 -10.05
CA VAL A 340 26.15 -15.15 -10.49
C VAL A 340 26.70 -15.51 -11.87
N PRO A 341 26.25 -14.87 -12.96
CA PRO A 341 26.68 -15.21 -14.30
C PRO A 341 28.12 -14.75 -14.56
N LYS A 342 28.93 -15.66 -15.11
CA LYS A 342 30.35 -15.39 -15.43
C LYS A 342 30.62 -15.15 -16.92
N ARG A 343 29.70 -15.54 -17.81
CA ARG A 343 29.84 -15.45 -19.27
C ARG A 343 28.48 -15.50 -19.97
N GLY A 344 28.44 -15.15 -21.24
CA GLY A 344 27.29 -15.30 -22.13
C GLY A 344 26.21 -14.20 -21.92
N GLU A 345 25.03 -14.45 -22.45
CA GLU A 345 23.91 -13.48 -22.49
C GLU A 345 23.46 -13.02 -21.09
N LYS A 346 23.46 -13.93 -20.10
CA LYS A 346 23.11 -13.59 -18.72
C LYS A 346 24.05 -12.56 -18.11
N LEU A 347 25.35 -12.65 -18.40
CA LEU A 347 26.32 -11.65 -17.97
C LEU A 347 26.06 -10.31 -18.66
N ASN A 348 25.72 -10.32 -19.95
CA ASN A 348 25.40 -9.10 -20.68
C ASN A 348 24.15 -8.41 -20.08
N MET A 349 23.12 -9.18 -19.74
CA MET A 349 21.94 -8.69 -19.05
C MET A 349 22.27 -8.12 -17.68
N LEU A 350 23.12 -8.80 -16.90
CA LEU A 350 23.55 -8.28 -15.61
C LEU A 350 24.29 -6.94 -15.77
N LYS A 351 25.21 -6.81 -16.74
CA LYS A 351 25.90 -5.55 -17.03
C LYS A 351 24.97 -4.43 -17.44
N LEU A 352 23.95 -4.74 -18.26
CA LEU A 352 22.92 -3.77 -18.63
C LEU A 352 22.12 -3.32 -17.41
N ALA A 353 21.66 -4.27 -16.59
CA ALA A 353 20.95 -3.97 -15.35
C ALA A 353 21.81 -3.15 -14.37
N GLN A 354 23.12 -3.39 -14.31
CA GLN A 354 24.07 -2.59 -13.53
C GLN A 354 24.16 -1.13 -14.04
N HIS A 355 24.16 -0.95 -15.35
CA HIS A 355 24.14 0.39 -15.95
C HIS A 355 22.84 1.13 -15.63
N ASP A 356 21.71 0.50 -15.87
CA ASP A 356 20.37 1.04 -15.58
C ASP A 356 20.20 1.35 -14.07
N ARG A 357 20.76 0.51 -13.19
CA ARG A 357 20.79 0.75 -11.74
C ARG A 357 21.45 2.08 -11.38
N LEU A 358 22.53 2.44 -12.05
CA LEU A 358 23.23 3.72 -11.82
C LEU A 358 22.35 4.91 -12.20
N GLU A 359 21.63 4.81 -13.31
CA GLU A 359 20.67 5.84 -13.72
C GLU A 359 19.49 5.94 -12.75
N MET A 360 18.96 4.80 -12.30
CA MET A 360 17.92 4.76 -11.27
C MET A 360 18.40 5.42 -9.98
N SER A 361 19.65 5.17 -9.55
CA SER A 361 20.23 5.81 -8.36
C SER A 361 20.28 7.32 -8.50
N LYS A 362 20.77 7.84 -9.64
CA LYS A 362 20.80 9.28 -9.92
C LYS A 362 19.38 9.90 -9.87
N THR A 363 18.43 9.28 -10.53
CA THR A 363 17.03 9.74 -10.55
C THR A 363 16.41 9.77 -9.15
N ILE A 364 16.71 8.75 -8.31
CA ILE A 364 16.21 8.70 -6.93
C ILE A 364 16.86 9.80 -6.10
N SER A 365 18.20 10.00 -6.24
CA SER A 365 18.93 11.06 -5.54
C SER A 365 18.42 12.45 -5.93
N GLU A 366 18.21 12.71 -7.22
CA GLU A 366 17.63 13.97 -7.69
C GLU A 366 16.23 14.23 -7.15
N LYS A 367 15.36 13.19 -7.15
CA LYS A 367 14.02 13.28 -6.55
C LYS A 367 14.08 13.54 -5.03
N ASN A 368 15.00 12.91 -4.34
CA ASN A 368 15.18 13.12 -2.90
C ASN A 368 15.70 14.54 -2.61
N LYS A 369 16.68 15.05 -3.37
CA LYS A 369 17.16 16.43 -3.29
C LYS A 369 16.03 17.42 -3.54
N SER A 370 15.29 17.28 -4.64
CA SER A 370 14.14 18.11 -4.94
C SER A 370 13.05 18.06 -3.87
N LYS A 371 12.87 16.90 -3.22
CA LYS A 371 11.93 16.78 -2.09
C LYS A 371 12.45 17.50 -0.84
N ALA A 372 13.72 17.38 -0.53
CA ALA A 372 14.35 18.07 0.60
C ALA A 372 14.35 19.59 0.40
N GLU A 373 14.68 20.07 -0.80
CA GLU A 373 14.61 21.48 -1.18
C GLU A 373 13.19 22.03 -1.03
N LYS A 374 12.18 21.33 -1.55
CA LYS A 374 10.77 21.70 -1.38
C LYS A 374 10.34 21.72 0.08
N GLN A 375 10.84 20.77 0.89
CA GLN A 375 10.51 20.74 2.31
C GLN A 375 11.16 21.90 3.07
N GLN A 376 12.39 22.26 2.73
CA GLN A 376 13.08 23.43 3.29
C GLN A 376 12.40 24.73 2.87
N GLU A 377 12.00 24.85 1.60
CA GLU A 377 11.29 26.03 1.11
C GLU A 377 9.89 26.16 1.75
N LEU A 378 9.13 25.05 1.85
CA LEU A 378 7.86 25.03 2.58
C LEU A 378 8.06 25.47 4.05
N ARG A 379 9.11 25.01 4.72
CA ARG A 379 9.44 25.46 6.09
C ARG A 379 9.62 26.97 6.14
N LYS A 380 10.36 27.58 5.18
CA LYS A 380 10.55 29.03 5.12
C LYS A 380 9.23 29.76 4.87
N GLU A 381 8.39 29.29 3.94
CA GLU A 381 7.09 29.88 3.70
C GLU A 381 6.16 29.83 4.93
N ILE A 382 6.18 28.71 5.69
CA ILE A 382 5.42 28.59 6.95
C ILE A 382 5.98 29.57 8.00
N SER A 383 7.29 29.59 8.23
CA SER A 383 7.92 30.51 9.20
C SER A 383 7.60 31.97 8.87
N ALA A 384 7.74 32.37 7.59
CA ALA A 384 7.43 33.70 7.15
C ALA A 384 5.95 34.08 7.35
N ALA A 385 5.04 33.14 7.06
CA ALA A 385 3.62 33.34 7.26
C ALA A 385 3.26 33.51 8.76
N LEU A 386 3.84 32.68 9.61
CA LEU A 386 3.63 32.77 11.06
C LEU A 386 4.18 34.07 11.65
N LEU A 387 5.36 34.50 11.18
CA LEU A 387 6.00 35.75 11.64
C LEU A 387 5.16 36.99 11.27
N GLU A 388 4.53 37.02 10.08
CA GLU A 388 3.60 38.08 9.71
C GLU A 388 2.38 38.16 10.66
N GLY A 389 1.96 37.04 11.24
CA GLY A 389 0.95 36.98 12.29
C GLY A 389 1.49 37.17 13.72
N ASN A 390 2.70 37.73 13.86
CA ASN A 390 3.40 37.92 15.14
C ASN A 390 3.60 36.61 15.93
N ILE A 391 3.74 35.46 15.22
CA ILE A 391 4.02 34.14 15.78
C ILE A 391 5.46 33.77 15.43
N ASP A 392 6.35 33.90 16.38
CA ASP A 392 7.78 33.54 16.22
C ASP A 392 8.02 32.19 16.88
N ILE A 393 7.95 31.12 16.06
CA ILE A 393 8.24 29.75 16.49
C ILE A 393 9.13 29.04 15.49
N GLU A 394 10.04 28.23 16.02
CA GLU A 394 10.82 27.29 15.25
C GLU A 394 10.30 25.86 15.47
N PRO A 395 10.30 24.99 14.44
CA PRO A 395 9.90 23.61 14.60
C PRO A 395 10.87 22.85 15.51
N LYS A 396 10.36 21.96 16.33
CA LYS A 396 11.15 21.10 17.22
C LYS A 396 12.03 20.09 16.48
N GLY A 397 11.72 19.84 15.21
CA GLY A 397 12.43 18.92 14.32
C GLY A 397 12.95 19.60 13.06
N GLU A 398 13.24 18.81 12.03
CA GLU A 398 13.69 19.34 10.73
C GLU A 398 12.56 20.10 10.00
N SER A 399 11.30 19.83 10.32
CA SER A 399 10.12 20.47 9.72
C SER A 399 8.99 20.61 10.74
N TYR A 400 8.05 21.52 10.47
CA TYR A 400 6.89 21.73 11.33
C TYR A 400 6.04 20.46 11.43
N ARG A 401 5.70 20.10 12.69
CA ARG A 401 4.66 19.12 12.98
C ARG A 401 3.33 19.87 13.12
N ILE A 402 2.42 19.60 12.20
CA ILE A 402 1.13 20.28 12.12
C ILE A 402 0.02 19.26 12.38
N GLU A 403 -0.91 19.62 13.28
CA GLU A 403 -2.16 18.91 13.46
C GLU A 403 -3.30 19.72 12.82
N SER A 404 -4.20 19.06 12.11
CA SER A 404 -5.40 19.67 11.58
C SER A 404 -6.64 18.89 12.00
N TYR A 405 -7.74 19.63 12.21
CA TYR A 405 -8.96 19.13 12.80
C TYR A 405 -10.16 19.50 11.94
N ASP A 406 -11.10 18.56 11.81
CA ASP A 406 -12.39 18.76 11.14
C ASP A 406 -13.50 18.07 11.93
N ILE A 407 -14.69 18.69 11.97
CA ILE A 407 -15.90 18.13 12.57
C ILE A 407 -16.85 17.77 11.45
N SER A 408 -17.22 16.52 11.39
CA SER A 408 -18.24 16.04 10.45
C SER A 408 -19.52 15.68 11.20
N ASN A 409 -20.59 16.39 10.89
CA ASN A 409 -21.93 16.19 11.44
C ASN A 409 -22.81 15.45 10.45
N THR A 410 -23.51 14.41 10.92
CA THR A 410 -24.52 13.71 10.11
C THR A 410 -25.89 13.92 10.77
N ASN A 411 -26.63 14.94 10.33
CA ASN A 411 -28.02 15.19 10.74
C ASN A 411 -28.31 15.05 12.24
N GLY A 412 -27.36 15.48 13.11
CA GLY A 412 -27.58 15.60 14.55
C GLY A 412 -27.48 14.33 15.40
N ILE A 413 -27.10 13.17 14.81
CA ILE A 413 -27.16 11.91 15.58
C ILE A 413 -25.77 11.41 16.05
N ASP A 414 -24.71 11.64 15.32
CA ASP A 414 -23.34 11.22 15.70
C ASP A 414 -22.30 12.21 15.12
N SER A 415 -21.90 13.20 15.91
CA SER A 415 -20.79 14.10 15.55
C SER A 415 -19.45 13.41 15.79
N VAL A 416 -18.57 13.46 14.78
CA VAL A 416 -17.22 12.87 14.85
C VAL A 416 -16.19 13.90 14.46
N GLY A 417 -15.19 14.05 15.33
CA GLY A 417 -14.00 14.83 15.04
C GLY A 417 -12.90 13.98 14.44
N ALA A 418 -12.25 14.50 13.42
CA ALA A 418 -11.07 13.92 12.78
C ALA A 418 -9.84 14.77 13.09
N MET A 419 -8.72 14.11 13.41
CA MET A 419 -7.41 14.71 13.58
C MET A 419 -6.43 14.08 12.62
N VAL A 420 -5.80 14.86 11.79
CA VAL A 420 -4.69 14.44 10.91
C VAL A 420 -3.39 15.12 11.32
N VAL A 421 -2.27 14.47 11.03
CA VAL A 421 -0.94 14.93 11.45
C VAL A 421 0.00 14.91 10.24
N PHE A 422 0.75 16.00 10.10
CA PHE A 422 1.78 16.16 9.09
C PHE A 422 3.12 16.54 9.72
N GLU A 423 4.23 16.06 9.16
CA GLU A 423 5.59 16.56 9.42
C GLU A 423 6.20 16.98 8.09
N GLY A 424 6.35 18.28 7.87
CA GLY A 424 6.61 18.83 6.55
C GLY A 424 5.58 18.30 5.55
N THR A 425 6.03 17.80 4.40
CA THR A 425 5.13 17.25 3.36
C THR A 425 4.61 15.82 3.66
N ASN A 426 5.06 15.18 4.75
CA ASN A 426 4.73 13.79 5.03
C ASN A 426 3.47 13.66 5.90
N LYS A 427 2.55 12.78 5.51
CA LYS A 427 1.36 12.40 6.29
C LYS A 427 1.74 11.36 7.35
N ILE A 428 1.57 11.67 8.64
CA ILE A 428 1.92 10.78 9.75
C ILE A 428 0.67 9.99 10.17
N ARG A 429 0.23 9.06 9.32
CA ARG A 429 -1.03 8.32 9.48
C ARG A 429 -1.15 7.54 10.79
N LYS A 430 -0.03 7.08 11.38
CA LYS A 430 -0.02 6.40 12.69
C LYS A 430 -0.53 7.29 13.83
N ASP A 431 -0.44 8.61 13.66
CA ASP A 431 -0.86 9.61 14.66
C ASP A 431 -2.25 10.19 14.37
N TYR A 432 -2.93 9.79 13.30
CA TYR A 432 -4.30 10.18 13.02
C TYR A 432 -5.24 9.64 14.08
N ARG A 433 -6.20 10.45 14.52
CA ARG A 433 -7.18 10.05 15.55
C ARG A 433 -8.59 10.47 15.16
N ARG A 434 -9.56 9.69 15.61
CA ARG A 434 -10.99 9.97 15.50
C ARG A 434 -11.58 10.12 16.91
N PHE A 435 -12.41 11.12 17.06
CA PHE A 435 -13.05 11.42 18.35
C PHE A 435 -14.57 11.38 18.18
N LYS A 436 -15.23 10.41 18.79
CA LYS A 436 -16.67 10.46 18.92
C LYS A 436 -17.01 11.56 19.95
N ILE A 437 -17.81 12.55 19.57
CA ILE A 437 -18.28 13.61 20.45
C ILE A 437 -19.30 13.01 21.43
N LYS A 438 -19.20 13.37 22.70
CA LYS A 438 -19.97 12.75 23.78
C LYS A 438 -20.80 13.72 24.60
N THR A 439 -20.33 14.96 24.73
CA THR A 439 -20.90 15.96 25.67
C THR A 439 -21.75 17.01 24.98
N ILE A 440 -21.73 17.05 23.65
CA ILE A 440 -22.45 18.04 22.85
C ILE A 440 -23.63 17.36 22.17
N GLU A 441 -24.82 17.86 22.44
CA GLU A 441 -26.06 17.43 21.78
C GLU A 441 -26.45 18.45 20.69
N GLY A 442 -26.74 17.96 19.49
CA GLY A 442 -27.13 18.82 18.38
C GLY A 442 -25.96 19.30 17.50
N PRO A 443 -26.22 20.17 16.51
CA PRO A 443 -25.24 20.63 15.53
C PRO A 443 -24.44 21.85 16.07
N ASP A 444 -23.61 21.62 17.06
CA ASP A 444 -22.66 22.63 17.59
C ASP A 444 -21.22 22.22 17.20
N ASP A 445 -20.73 22.76 16.10
CA ASP A 445 -19.39 22.50 15.59
C ASP A 445 -18.30 23.09 16.49
N TYR A 446 -18.54 24.25 17.11
CA TYR A 446 -17.56 24.88 18.01
C TYR A 446 -17.41 24.11 19.31
N GLY A 447 -18.51 23.73 19.96
CA GLY A 447 -18.47 22.88 21.14
C GLY A 447 -17.85 21.53 20.89
N SER A 448 -18.19 20.91 19.79
CA SER A 448 -17.61 19.63 19.33
C SER A 448 -16.10 19.73 19.12
N LEU A 449 -15.63 20.81 18.50
CA LEU A 449 -14.21 21.09 18.32
C LEU A 449 -13.51 21.29 19.68
N GLN A 450 -14.11 22.03 20.60
CA GLN A 450 -13.56 22.26 21.94
C GLN A 450 -13.44 20.94 22.72
N GLU A 451 -14.44 20.05 22.68
CA GLU A 451 -14.37 18.72 23.30
C GLU A 451 -13.20 17.91 22.73
N MET A 452 -13.05 17.89 21.41
CA MET A 452 -12.00 17.14 20.75
C MET A 452 -10.60 17.62 21.14
N ILE A 453 -10.35 18.93 21.09
CA ILE A 453 -9.08 19.55 21.45
C ILE A 453 -8.78 19.32 22.93
N TYR A 454 -9.78 19.50 23.80
CA TYR A 454 -9.62 19.22 25.23
C TYR A 454 -9.19 17.77 25.48
N ARG A 455 -9.86 16.81 24.86
CA ARG A 455 -9.52 15.40 25.03
C ARG A 455 -8.15 15.04 24.46
N ARG A 456 -7.75 15.63 23.33
CA ARG A 456 -6.43 15.44 22.73
C ARG A 456 -5.33 15.88 23.69
N PHE A 457 -5.40 17.10 24.18
CA PHE A 457 -4.34 17.70 24.98
C PHE A 457 -4.37 17.27 26.45
N SER A 458 -5.54 17.02 27.04
CA SER A 458 -5.63 16.40 28.37
C SER A 458 -5.01 15.01 28.43
N ARG A 459 -5.15 14.20 27.36
CA ARG A 459 -4.49 12.89 27.30
C ARG A 459 -2.98 13.03 27.19
N ALA A 460 -2.49 14.00 26.43
CA ALA A 460 -1.06 14.29 26.35
C ALA A 460 -0.50 14.67 27.73
N GLN A 461 -1.18 15.57 28.49
CA GLN A 461 -0.77 15.97 29.85
C GLN A 461 -0.79 14.79 30.83
N LYS A 462 -1.67 13.82 30.65
CA LYS A 462 -1.75 12.59 31.46
C LYS A 462 -0.69 11.54 31.07
N GLY A 463 0.20 11.85 30.13
CA GLY A 463 1.28 10.96 29.70
C GLY A 463 0.85 9.82 28.78
N ASP A 464 -0.31 9.92 28.09
CA ASP A 464 -0.73 8.91 27.13
C ASP A 464 0.24 8.86 25.95
N PRO A 465 0.96 7.73 25.72
CA PRO A 465 1.95 7.62 24.67
C PRO A 465 1.40 7.90 23.25
N ALA A 466 0.10 7.60 23.04
CA ALA A 466 -0.57 7.82 21.76
C ALA A 466 -0.76 9.32 21.41
N PHE A 467 -0.57 10.21 22.40
CA PHE A 467 -0.74 11.65 22.30
C PHE A 467 0.48 12.46 22.80
N ALA A 468 1.60 11.78 23.07
CA ALA A 468 2.79 12.39 23.66
C ALA A 468 3.44 13.46 22.77
N MET A 469 3.43 13.26 21.45
CA MET A 469 4.01 14.22 20.49
C MET A 469 3.05 15.39 20.30
N LEU A 470 3.48 16.59 20.74
CA LEU A 470 2.73 17.82 20.54
C LEU A 470 3.03 18.44 19.18
N PRO A 471 2.06 19.10 18.51
CA PRO A 471 2.32 19.84 17.29
C PRO A 471 3.07 21.14 17.57
N ASP A 472 3.77 21.65 16.57
CA ASP A 472 4.36 22.99 16.60
C ASP A 472 3.30 24.04 16.28
N CYS A 473 2.31 23.72 15.43
CA CYS A 473 1.19 24.57 15.07
C CYS A 473 -0.06 23.75 14.77
N ILE A 474 -1.24 24.35 14.95
CA ILE A 474 -2.53 23.77 14.59
C ILE A 474 -3.14 24.54 13.42
N PHE A 475 -3.52 23.81 12.38
CA PHE A 475 -4.23 24.35 11.22
C PHE A 475 -5.71 23.95 11.28
N MET A 476 -6.60 24.94 11.43
CA MET A 476 -8.04 24.74 11.47
C MET A 476 -8.64 24.88 10.07
N ASP A 477 -9.52 23.96 9.67
CA ASP A 477 -10.28 24.09 8.41
C ASP A 477 -11.46 25.07 8.62
N GLY A 478 -11.15 26.34 8.82
CA GLY A 478 -12.16 27.38 9.03
C GLY A 478 -11.58 28.69 9.52
N GLY A 479 -12.47 29.68 9.69
CA GLY A 479 -12.11 31.03 10.03
C GLY A 479 -11.96 31.31 11.53
N ARG A 480 -12.05 32.59 11.88
CA ARG A 480 -11.80 33.14 13.23
C ARG A 480 -12.53 32.40 14.37
N GLY A 481 -13.80 31.99 14.16
CA GLY A 481 -14.58 31.30 15.19
C GLY A 481 -13.96 30.00 15.66
N GLN A 482 -13.45 29.18 14.72
CA GLN A 482 -12.77 27.92 15.04
C GLN A 482 -11.41 28.15 15.72
N VAL A 483 -10.63 29.12 15.25
CA VAL A 483 -9.36 29.52 15.88
C VAL A 483 -9.57 29.95 17.32
N THR A 484 -10.56 30.81 17.56
CA THR A 484 -10.91 31.30 18.91
C THR A 484 -11.39 30.16 19.81
N ALA A 485 -12.22 29.24 19.29
CA ALA A 485 -12.71 28.08 20.03
C ALA A 485 -11.55 27.15 20.46
N ALA A 486 -10.60 26.88 19.56
CA ALA A 486 -9.43 26.08 19.85
C ALA A 486 -8.50 26.74 20.89
N LYS A 487 -8.17 28.01 20.68
CA LYS A 487 -7.31 28.77 21.61
C LYS A 487 -7.90 28.87 23.02
N LYS A 488 -9.21 29.01 23.16
CA LYS A 488 -9.89 29.02 24.46
C LYS A 488 -9.60 27.76 25.29
N VAL A 489 -9.63 26.60 24.64
CA VAL A 489 -9.34 25.30 25.28
C VAL A 489 -7.85 25.18 25.62
N LEU A 490 -6.95 25.54 24.70
CA LEU A 490 -5.51 25.46 24.93
C LEU A 490 -5.10 26.37 26.12
N ARG A 491 -5.64 27.60 26.22
CA ARG A 491 -5.42 28.50 27.34
C ARG A 491 -5.91 27.90 28.67
N ALA A 492 -7.09 27.27 28.67
CA ALA A 492 -7.63 26.61 29.87
C ALA A 492 -6.71 25.44 30.33
N LEU A 493 -6.05 24.76 29.40
CA LEU A 493 -5.09 23.70 29.67
C LEU A 493 -3.66 24.23 29.94
N ARG A 494 -3.43 25.54 29.86
CA ARG A 494 -2.10 26.18 29.95
C ARG A 494 -1.10 25.65 28.93
N ILE A 495 -1.57 25.44 27.69
CA ILE A 495 -0.76 24.99 26.57
C ILE A 495 -0.64 26.16 25.59
N ASP A 496 0.60 26.50 25.26
CA ASP A 496 0.90 27.55 24.28
C ASP A 496 1.34 26.90 22.94
N ILE A 497 0.35 26.68 22.06
CA ILE A 497 0.54 26.22 20.71
C ILE A 497 -0.21 27.20 19.79
N PRO A 498 0.44 27.72 18.75
CA PRO A 498 -0.22 28.56 17.76
C PRO A 498 -1.34 27.83 17.03
N VAL A 499 -2.43 28.57 16.81
CA VAL A 499 -3.58 28.08 16.04
C VAL A 499 -3.85 29.07 14.94
N ILE A 500 -3.92 28.59 13.70
CA ILE A 500 -4.27 29.39 12.54
C ILE A 500 -5.48 28.79 11.83
N GLY A 501 -6.26 29.63 11.15
CA GLY A 501 -7.41 29.24 10.34
C GLY A 501 -7.05 29.24 8.86
N LEU A 502 -7.52 28.25 8.11
CA LEU A 502 -7.42 28.20 6.66
C LEU A 502 -8.71 28.77 6.06
N VAL A 503 -8.62 29.98 5.51
CA VAL A 503 -9.78 30.70 4.96
C VAL A 503 -10.02 30.30 3.52
N LYS A 504 -11.29 30.07 3.16
CA LYS A 504 -11.73 29.71 1.81
C LYS A 504 -12.31 30.93 1.08
N ASP A 505 -12.17 30.94 -0.24
CA ASP A 505 -12.87 31.86 -1.12
C ASP A 505 -14.32 31.38 -1.39
N ASP A 506 -15.08 32.16 -2.14
CA ASP A 506 -16.46 31.83 -2.54
C ASP A 506 -16.56 30.56 -3.39
N SER A 507 -15.43 30.11 -3.95
CA SER A 507 -15.29 28.85 -4.70
C SER A 507 -14.82 27.67 -3.83
N HIS A 508 -14.83 27.81 -2.50
CA HIS A 508 -14.35 26.85 -1.51
C HIS A 508 -12.86 26.47 -1.63
N ARG A 509 -12.04 27.32 -2.25
CA ARG A 509 -10.58 27.13 -2.33
C ARG A 509 -9.90 27.93 -1.24
N THR A 510 -8.83 27.39 -0.66
CA THR A 510 -8.02 28.11 0.32
C THR A 510 -7.51 29.41 -0.29
N ARG A 511 -7.73 30.56 0.34
CA ARG A 511 -7.23 31.86 -0.14
C ARG A 511 -6.17 32.44 0.77
N GLY A 512 -6.24 32.15 2.08
CA GLY A 512 -5.40 32.79 3.08
C GLY A 512 -5.34 32.04 4.40
N ILE A 513 -4.53 32.57 5.29
CA ILE A 513 -4.39 32.16 6.68
C ILE A 513 -4.95 33.26 7.55
N MET A 514 -5.77 32.87 8.54
CA MET A 514 -6.35 33.78 9.54
C MET A 514 -5.74 33.50 10.91
N PHE A 515 -5.39 34.57 11.61
CA PHE A 515 -4.87 34.52 12.97
C PHE A 515 -5.95 34.79 14.01
N GLU A 516 -5.62 34.61 15.29
CA GLU A 516 -6.53 34.77 16.38
C GLU A 516 -7.06 36.21 16.52
N ASP A 517 -6.24 37.21 16.27
CA ASP A 517 -6.60 38.64 16.27
C ASP A 517 -7.58 39.04 15.15
N GLY A 518 -7.77 38.15 14.16
CA GLY A 518 -8.61 38.36 13.01
C GLY A 518 -7.87 38.92 11.81
N SER A 519 -6.55 39.11 11.89
CA SER A 519 -5.71 39.43 10.72
C SER A 519 -5.67 38.27 9.77
N GLU A 520 -5.64 38.58 8.47
CA GLU A 520 -5.58 37.59 7.40
C GLU A 520 -4.40 37.89 6.47
N ILE A 521 -3.64 36.87 6.12
CA ILE A 521 -2.58 36.95 5.12
C ILE A 521 -2.94 36.13 3.88
N SER A 522 -2.63 36.67 2.69
CA SER A 522 -2.82 35.98 1.42
C SER A 522 -1.75 34.92 1.19
N LEU A 523 -2.15 33.80 0.62
CA LEU A 523 -1.22 32.74 0.19
C LEU A 523 -0.79 32.85 -1.29
N LYS A 524 -1.18 33.92 -2.02
CA LYS A 524 -0.87 34.08 -3.44
C LYS A 524 0.62 34.04 -3.75
N ASP A 525 1.44 34.61 -2.88
CA ASP A 525 2.88 34.70 -3.05
C ASP A 525 3.65 33.54 -2.37
N ARG A 526 2.91 32.51 -1.88
CA ARG A 526 3.43 31.34 -1.18
C ARG A 526 2.87 30.06 -1.78
N PRO A 527 3.32 29.66 -2.99
CA PRO A 527 2.71 28.57 -3.73
C PRO A 527 2.84 27.19 -3.05
N LEU A 528 3.92 26.95 -2.31
CA LEU A 528 4.11 25.69 -1.60
C LEU A 528 3.20 25.60 -0.37
N LEU A 529 3.08 26.67 0.40
CA LEU A 529 2.18 26.74 1.55
C LEU A 529 0.71 26.71 1.12
N PHE A 530 0.37 27.33 0.00
CA PHE A 530 -0.97 27.25 -0.60
C PHE A 530 -1.34 25.80 -0.96
N ALA A 531 -0.48 25.12 -1.71
CA ALA A 531 -0.70 23.72 -2.09
C ALA A 531 -0.72 22.78 -0.86
N TYR A 532 0.11 23.08 0.13
CA TYR A 532 0.18 22.35 1.37
C TYR A 532 -1.09 22.51 2.22
N ALA A 533 -1.59 23.72 2.37
CA ALA A 533 -2.85 24.00 3.06
C ALA A 533 -4.03 23.25 2.41
N GLY A 534 -4.12 23.28 1.08
CA GLY A 534 -5.11 22.49 0.33
C GLY A 534 -5.00 20.99 0.60
N THR A 535 -3.77 20.46 0.61
CA THR A 535 -3.52 19.04 0.92
C THR A 535 -3.97 18.66 2.33
N ILE A 536 -3.75 19.53 3.32
CA ILE A 536 -4.19 19.32 4.70
C ILE A 536 -5.72 19.31 4.77
N GLN A 537 -6.39 20.28 4.16
CA GLN A 537 -7.85 20.39 4.13
C GLN A 537 -8.51 19.17 3.48
N GLU A 538 -8.02 18.78 2.31
CA GLU A 538 -8.51 17.57 1.61
C GLU A 538 -8.34 16.31 2.48
N GLU A 539 -7.20 16.17 3.14
CA GLU A 539 -6.90 14.97 3.92
C GLU A 539 -7.74 14.88 5.20
N VAL A 540 -7.91 16.00 5.93
CA VAL A 540 -8.72 15.99 7.16
C VAL A 540 -10.19 15.72 6.82
N HIS A 541 -10.71 16.34 5.79
CA HIS A 541 -12.07 16.12 5.30
C HIS A 541 -12.28 14.69 4.79
N ARG A 542 -11.34 14.16 3.98
CA ARG A 542 -11.35 12.76 3.54
C ARG A 542 -11.40 11.79 4.70
N PHE A 543 -10.56 12.01 5.73
CA PHE A 543 -10.46 11.14 6.90
C PHE A 543 -11.72 11.18 7.76
N ALA A 544 -12.39 12.34 7.85
CA ALA A 544 -13.69 12.49 8.50
C ALA A 544 -14.80 11.74 7.75
N ILE A 545 -14.92 11.91 6.43
CA ILE A 545 -15.95 11.26 5.61
C ILE A 545 -15.81 9.74 5.60
N GLU A 546 -14.59 9.21 5.52
CA GLU A 546 -14.34 7.77 5.49
C GLU A 546 -14.93 7.06 6.72
N TYR A 547 -14.91 7.70 7.88
CA TYR A 547 -15.53 7.17 9.08
C TYR A 547 -17.05 7.07 8.97
N HIS A 548 -17.70 8.11 8.45
CA HIS A 548 -19.16 8.10 8.24
C HIS A 548 -19.59 7.02 7.25
N ARG A 549 -18.84 6.81 6.18
CA ARG A 549 -19.10 5.71 5.24
C ARG A 549 -19.01 4.35 5.94
N ASN A 550 -18.00 4.15 6.78
CA ASN A 550 -17.83 2.91 7.55
C ASN A 550 -18.93 2.72 8.60
N LEU A 551 -19.39 3.79 9.25
CA LEU A 551 -20.50 3.75 10.20
C LEU A 551 -21.84 3.46 9.50
N ARG A 552 -22.11 4.12 8.37
CA ARG A 552 -23.32 3.83 7.56
C ARG A 552 -23.33 2.40 7.09
N GLY A 553 -22.20 1.89 6.57
CA GLY A 553 -22.06 0.48 6.20
C GLY A 553 -22.39 -0.45 7.36
N LYS A 554 -21.85 -0.19 8.56
CA LYS A 554 -22.17 -0.99 9.77
C LYS A 554 -23.61 -0.84 10.24
N LYS A 555 -24.20 0.37 10.20
CA LYS A 555 -25.61 0.59 10.56
C LYS A 555 -26.57 -0.06 9.57
N THR A 556 -26.30 0.04 8.26
CA THR A 556 -27.10 -0.64 7.23
C THR A 556 -27.02 -2.16 7.38
N ILE A 557 -25.84 -2.68 7.66
CA ILE A 557 -25.60 -4.11 7.91
C ILE A 557 -26.34 -4.57 9.18
N SER A 558 -26.31 -3.79 10.26
CA SER A 558 -27.05 -4.14 11.48
C SER A 558 -28.55 -4.03 11.30
N SER A 559 -29.05 -3.04 10.57
CA SER A 559 -30.46 -2.86 10.28
C SER A 559 -31.05 -4.05 9.52
N ILE A 560 -30.37 -4.54 8.47
CA ILE A 560 -30.85 -5.70 7.69
C ILE A 560 -30.96 -6.96 8.55
N LEU A 561 -30.00 -7.22 9.44
CA LEU A 561 -30.04 -8.39 10.31
C LEU A 561 -31.04 -8.25 11.46
N ASP A 562 -31.33 -7.02 11.89
CA ASP A 562 -32.32 -6.75 12.96
C ASP A 562 -33.77 -6.92 12.45
N GLU A 563 -34.01 -6.93 11.12
CA GLU A 563 -35.32 -7.23 10.51
C GLU A 563 -35.64 -8.74 10.54
N ILE A 564 -34.67 -9.59 10.78
CA ILE A 564 -34.82 -11.04 10.80
C ILE A 564 -35.41 -11.48 12.13
N LYS A 565 -36.58 -12.14 12.08
CA LYS A 565 -37.25 -12.68 13.28
C LYS A 565 -36.31 -13.61 14.07
N GLY A 566 -36.10 -13.31 15.35
CA GLY A 566 -35.24 -14.11 16.23
C GLY A 566 -33.75 -13.71 16.22
N ILE A 567 -33.35 -12.70 15.43
CA ILE A 567 -31.99 -12.16 15.44
C ILE A 567 -31.98 -10.85 16.24
N GLY A 568 -31.62 -10.94 17.50
CA GLY A 568 -31.36 -9.78 18.35
C GLY A 568 -29.88 -9.39 18.34
N PRO A 569 -29.50 -8.29 19.07
CA PRO A 569 -28.15 -7.73 19.05
C PRO A 569 -27.02 -8.74 19.34
N ARG A 570 -27.25 -9.71 20.21
CA ARG A 570 -26.24 -10.75 20.55
C ARG A 570 -25.98 -11.68 19.37
N ARG A 571 -27.05 -12.21 18.74
CA ARG A 571 -26.95 -13.12 17.60
C ARG A 571 -26.42 -12.41 16.35
N ARG A 572 -26.85 -11.16 16.10
CA ARG A 572 -26.31 -10.32 15.04
C ARG A 572 -24.80 -10.15 15.17
N ASN A 573 -24.31 -9.76 16.36
CA ASN A 573 -22.89 -9.57 16.57
C ASN A 573 -22.09 -10.88 16.42
N ALA A 574 -22.65 -12.01 16.85
CA ALA A 574 -22.05 -13.33 16.68
C ALA A 574 -21.98 -13.73 15.19
N LEU A 575 -23.03 -13.52 14.42
CA LEU A 575 -23.05 -13.75 12.97
C LEU A 575 -21.99 -12.90 12.24
N LEU A 576 -21.91 -11.62 12.56
CA LEU A 576 -20.93 -10.71 11.95
C LEU A 576 -19.50 -11.03 12.36
N ALA A 577 -19.28 -11.50 13.59
CA ALA A 577 -17.96 -11.93 14.05
C ALA A 577 -17.50 -13.22 13.36
N HIS A 578 -18.43 -14.15 13.11
CA HIS A 578 -18.14 -15.46 12.50
C HIS A 578 -17.93 -15.35 10.98
N PHE A 579 -18.82 -14.67 10.27
CA PHE A 579 -18.82 -14.60 8.80
C PHE A 579 -18.13 -13.36 8.22
N GLY A 580 -17.92 -12.31 8.99
CA GLY A 580 -17.24 -11.08 8.57
C GLY A 580 -18.02 -10.17 7.61
N SER A 581 -19.01 -10.68 6.88
CA SER A 581 -19.83 -9.90 5.93
C SER A 581 -21.24 -10.47 5.73
N ILE A 582 -22.20 -9.61 5.30
CA ILE A 582 -23.56 -10.07 4.94
C ILE A 582 -23.55 -11.02 3.75
N ASP A 583 -22.66 -10.79 2.78
CA ASP A 583 -22.58 -11.66 1.60
C ASP A 583 -22.10 -13.07 1.95
N ALA A 584 -21.28 -13.22 2.99
CA ALA A 584 -20.90 -14.51 3.52
C ALA A 584 -22.06 -15.15 4.28
N ILE A 585 -22.84 -14.38 5.06
CA ILE A 585 -24.04 -14.86 5.77
C ILE A 585 -25.11 -15.34 4.76
N LYS A 586 -25.32 -14.61 3.67
CA LYS A 586 -26.25 -15.01 2.59
C LYS A 586 -25.90 -16.33 1.92
N LYS A 587 -24.61 -16.65 1.83
CA LYS A 587 -24.10 -17.87 1.18
C LYS A 587 -23.93 -19.03 2.14
N ALA A 588 -24.08 -18.79 3.45
CA ALA A 588 -23.87 -19.79 4.48
C ALA A 588 -24.97 -20.86 4.46
N SER A 589 -24.59 -22.10 4.69
CA SER A 589 -25.49 -23.22 4.87
C SER A 589 -26.16 -23.21 6.26
N LEU A 590 -27.24 -23.96 6.42
CA LEU A 590 -27.90 -24.10 7.72
C LEU A 590 -26.95 -24.65 8.80
N SER A 591 -26.04 -25.54 8.42
CA SER A 591 -25.03 -26.11 9.32
C SER A 591 -24.08 -25.06 9.85
N GLU A 592 -23.52 -24.23 8.95
CA GLU A 592 -22.59 -23.15 9.30
C GLU A 592 -23.26 -22.06 10.16
N LEU A 593 -24.53 -21.74 9.89
CA LEU A 593 -25.28 -20.78 10.71
C LEU A 593 -25.55 -21.33 12.13
N ASN A 594 -25.74 -22.63 12.29
CA ASN A 594 -25.94 -23.25 13.60
C ASN A 594 -24.65 -23.33 14.43
N GLU A 595 -23.47 -23.27 13.82
CA GLU A 595 -22.17 -23.21 14.52
C GLU A 595 -21.92 -21.87 15.22
N VAL A 596 -22.68 -20.83 14.85
CA VAL A 596 -22.51 -19.50 15.44
C VAL A 596 -23.01 -19.47 16.89
N ALA A 597 -22.19 -18.95 17.78
CA ALA A 597 -22.48 -18.91 19.21
C ALA A 597 -23.83 -18.21 19.51
N GLY A 598 -24.74 -18.93 20.19
CA GLY A 598 -26.05 -18.43 20.60
C GLY A 598 -27.14 -18.49 19.51
N MET A 599 -26.87 -19.07 18.34
CA MET A 599 -27.87 -19.36 17.33
C MET A 599 -28.74 -20.56 17.74
N SER A 600 -30.02 -20.49 17.38
CA SER A 600 -30.94 -21.63 17.44
C SER A 600 -31.30 -22.05 16.02
N GLU A 601 -31.68 -23.30 15.84
CA GLU A 601 -32.05 -23.82 14.52
C GLU A 601 -33.16 -23.02 13.86
N GLU A 602 -34.13 -22.53 14.63
CA GLU A 602 -35.19 -21.65 14.16
C GLU A 602 -34.65 -20.30 13.66
N ALA A 603 -33.72 -19.70 14.41
CA ALA A 603 -33.11 -18.44 14.02
C ALA A 603 -32.22 -18.60 12.77
N ALA A 604 -31.51 -19.72 12.64
CA ALA A 604 -30.73 -20.01 11.44
C ALA A 604 -31.60 -20.22 10.19
N ARG A 605 -32.75 -20.88 10.34
CA ARG A 605 -33.74 -21.01 9.27
C ARG A 605 -34.32 -19.65 8.85
N ASN A 606 -34.66 -18.78 9.81
CA ASN A 606 -35.16 -17.44 9.53
C ASN A 606 -34.13 -16.60 8.77
N VAL A 607 -32.81 -16.74 9.06
CA VAL A 607 -31.75 -16.09 8.30
C VAL A 607 -31.73 -16.58 6.85
N LEU A 608 -31.82 -17.88 6.62
CA LEU A 608 -31.87 -18.46 5.27
C LEU A 608 -33.10 -18.03 4.47
N GLU A 609 -34.26 -17.98 5.12
CA GLU A 609 -35.52 -17.56 4.47
C GLU A 609 -35.51 -16.08 4.10
N PHE A 610 -34.95 -15.24 4.94
CA PHE A 610 -34.86 -13.80 4.71
C PHE A 610 -33.97 -13.44 3.51
N PHE A 611 -32.95 -14.24 3.24
CA PHE A 611 -32.00 -13.99 2.15
C PHE A 611 -32.24 -14.82 0.87
N LYS A 612 -33.28 -15.68 0.84
CA LYS A 612 -33.80 -16.32 -0.38
C LYS A 612 -34.70 -15.37 -1.15
#